data_95deeee07c48dff8a87dd72af0c54a2e
#
_entry.id   95deeee07c48dff8a87dd72af0c54a2e
#
_cell.length_a   1.000
_cell.length_b   1.000
_cell.length_c   1.000
_cell.angle_alpha   90.00
_cell.angle_beta   90.00
_cell.angle_gamma   90.00
#
_symmetry.space_group_name_H-M   'P 1'
#
loop_
_entity.id
_entity.type
_entity.pdbx_description
1 polymer ?
#
loop_
_entity_poly.entity_id
_entity_poly.type
_entity_poly.pdbx_seq_one_letter_code
_entity_poly.pdbx_strand_id
1 'polypeptide(L)'
;MATVYERVKTIVVDKLGVESGDVDESSSFVEDLNADSLDLVEMIMAFEEEFSTDDQAIEISDEDAGSIATLQDAVDYIKQQGVED
;
A
#
# COMPACT_ATOMS: atom_id res chain seq x y z
N MET A 1 -14.70 -9.64 -7.21
CA MET A 1 -14.17 -9.38 -5.88
C MET A 1 -12.82 -8.67 -5.99
N ALA A 2 -12.53 -7.76 -5.08
CA ALA A 2 -11.29 -7.00 -5.15
C ALA A 2 -10.10 -7.84 -4.67
N THR A 3 -9.05 -7.88 -5.46
CA THR A 3 -7.81 -8.53 -5.09
C THR A 3 -7.01 -7.62 -4.14
N VAL A 4 -5.96 -8.17 -3.53
CA VAL A 4 -5.06 -7.35 -2.70
C VAL A 4 -4.50 -6.20 -3.54
N TYR A 5 -4.10 -6.48 -4.77
CA TYR A 5 -3.60 -5.45 -5.70
C TYR A 5 -4.62 -4.32 -5.88
N GLU A 6 -5.87 -4.67 -6.17
CA GLU A 6 -6.91 -3.66 -6.39
C GLU A 6 -7.18 -2.83 -5.14
N ARG A 7 -7.19 -3.47 -3.98
CA ARG A 7 -7.42 -2.79 -2.71
C ARG A 7 -6.28 -1.84 -2.37
N VAL A 8 -5.04 -2.29 -2.57
CA VAL A 8 -3.85 -1.45 -2.37
C VAL A 8 -3.89 -0.26 -3.32
N LYS A 9 -4.20 -0.50 -4.58
CA LYS A 9 -4.28 0.55 -5.59
C LYS A 9 -5.32 1.60 -5.23
N THR A 10 -6.48 1.17 -4.75
CA THR A 10 -7.54 2.09 -4.34
C THR A 10 -7.06 3.01 -3.21
N ILE A 11 -6.34 2.46 -2.23
CA ILE A 11 -5.78 3.24 -1.13
C ILE A 11 -4.75 4.24 -1.65
N VAL A 12 -3.87 3.81 -2.55
CA VAL A 12 -2.84 4.68 -3.13
C VAL A 12 -3.49 5.86 -3.86
N VAL A 13 -4.48 5.58 -4.69
CA VAL A 13 -5.21 6.62 -5.42
C VAL A 13 -5.83 7.62 -4.45
N ASP A 14 -6.47 7.12 -3.41
CA ASP A 14 -7.15 7.96 -2.43
C ASP A 14 -6.18 8.81 -1.61
N LYS A 15 -5.11 8.21 -1.12
CA LYS A 15 -4.18 8.89 -0.21
C LYS A 15 -3.21 9.82 -0.91
N LEU A 16 -2.81 9.49 -2.12
CA LEU A 16 -1.86 10.31 -2.87
C LEU A 16 -2.54 11.26 -3.86
N GLY A 17 -3.85 11.12 -4.04
CA GLY A 17 -4.59 12.00 -4.94
C GLY A 17 -4.22 11.84 -6.40
N VAL A 18 -3.78 10.65 -6.80
CA VAL A 18 -3.39 10.36 -8.19
C VAL A 18 -4.53 9.63 -8.89
N GLU A 19 -4.48 9.58 -10.21
CA GLU A 19 -5.47 8.88 -11.01
C GLU A 19 -5.10 7.40 -11.13
N SER A 20 -6.11 6.53 -11.15
CA SER A 20 -5.85 5.10 -11.22
C SER A 20 -5.13 4.68 -12.49
N GLY A 21 -5.33 5.41 -13.59
CA GLY A 21 -4.62 5.15 -14.84
C GLY A 21 -3.12 5.47 -14.79
N ASP A 22 -2.70 6.23 -13.80
CA ASP A 22 -1.29 6.60 -13.63
C ASP A 22 -0.56 5.67 -12.66
N VAL A 23 -1.26 4.69 -12.09
CA VAL A 23 -0.71 3.80 -11.08
C VAL A 23 -0.67 2.38 -11.62
N ASP A 24 0.50 1.77 -11.60
CA ASP A 24 0.64 0.35 -11.92
C ASP A 24 1.58 -0.30 -10.89
N GLU A 25 1.81 -1.60 -11.05
CA GLU A 25 2.60 -2.37 -10.09
C GLU A 25 4.05 -1.91 -9.98
N SER A 26 4.60 -1.30 -11.01
CA SER A 26 5.97 -0.81 -11.02
C SER A 26 6.08 0.66 -10.60
N SER A 27 4.95 1.33 -10.35
CA SER A 27 4.96 2.73 -9.94
C SER A 27 5.67 2.92 -8.61
N SER A 28 6.65 3.82 -8.56
CA SER A 28 7.32 4.20 -7.32
C SER A 28 6.50 5.28 -6.63
N PHE A 29 6.24 5.10 -5.34
CA PHE A 29 5.45 6.07 -4.58
C PHE A 29 6.11 7.44 -4.56
N VAL A 30 7.41 7.48 -4.43
CA VAL A 30 8.17 8.74 -4.34
C VAL A 30 8.49 9.31 -5.71
N GLU A 31 9.03 8.50 -6.60
CA GLU A 31 9.53 8.98 -7.90
C GLU A 31 8.41 9.19 -8.92
N ASP A 32 7.46 8.27 -8.97
CA ASP A 32 6.39 8.32 -9.99
C ASP A 32 5.15 9.04 -9.49
N LEU A 33 4.84 8.92 -8.22
CA LEU A 33 3.60 9.44 -7.63
C LEU A 33 3.82 10.63 -6.71
N ASN A 34 5.07 11.05 -6.54
CA ASN A 34 5.46 12.24 -5.78
C ASN A 34 5.01 12.24 -4.31
N ALA A 35 4.95 11.05 -3.71
CA ALA A 35 4.60 10.94 -2.30
C ALA A 35 5.72 11.48 -1.42
N ASP A 36 5.36 12.30 -0.43
CA ASP A 36 6.33 12.73 0.57
C ASP A 36 6.26 11.79 1.78
N SER A 37 7.06 12.03 2.81
CA SER A 37 7.12 11.12 3.95
C SER A 37 5.81 11.08 4.74
N LEU A 38 5.07 12.19 4.81
CA LEU A 38 3.78 12.22 5.46
C LEU A 38 2.74 11.41 4.67
N ASP A 39 2.74 11.56 3.35
CA ASP A 39 1.85 10.78 2.48
C ASP A 39 2.12 9.28 2.66
N LEU A 40 3.40 8.89 2.74
CA LEU A 40 3.75 7.49 2.93
C LEU A 40 3.26 6.96 4.28
N VAL A 41 3.38 7.74 5.34
CA VAL A 41 2.89 7.34 6.66
C VAL A 41 1.39 7.13 6.64
N GLU A 42 0.65 8.07 6.05
CA GLU A 42 -0.80 7.96 5.96
C GLU A 42 -1.23 6.75 5.13
N MET A 43 -0.54 6.50 4.02
CA MET A 43 -0.80 5.36 3.16
C MET A 43 -0.56 4.03 3.90
N ILE A 44 0.55 3.94 4.63
CA ILE A 44 0.89 2.73 5.39
C ILE A 44 -0.15 2.46 6.47
N MET A 45 -0.58 3.50 7.18
CA MET A 45 -1.62 3.37 8.19
C MET A 45 -2.94 2.89 7.57
N ALA A 46 -3.25 3.39 6.38
CA ALA A 46 -4.46 2.97 5.68
C ALA A 46 -4.38 1.49 5.26
N PHE A 47 -3.20 1.02 4.86
CA PHE A 47 -3.00 -0.41 4.55
C PHE A 47 -3.25 -1.26 5.81
N GLU A 48 -2.70 -0.85 6.94
CA GLU A 48 -2.90 -1.58 8.19
C GLU A 48 -4.38 -1.66 8.55
N GLU A 49 -5.10 -0.57 8.42
CA GLU A 49 -6.53 -0.54 8.73
C GLU A 49 -7.36 -1.38 7.76
N GLU A 50 -7.03 -1.29 6.47
CA GLU A 50 -7.79 -1.98 5.44
C GLU A 50 -7.67 -3.50 5.53
N PHE A 51 -6.48 -4.00 5.86
CA PHE A 51 -6.20 -5.43 5.81
C PHE A 51 -6.22 -6.12 7.17
N SER A 52 -6.31 -5.37 8.26
CA SER A 52 -6.44 -5.96 9.58
C SER A 52 -7.85 -6.52 9.79
N THR A 53 -7.91 -7.68 10.46
CA THR A 53 -9.18 -8.32 10.81
C THR A 53 -9.22 -8.53 12.33
N ASP A 54 -10.36 -9.00 12.84
CA ASP A 54 -10.50 -9.33 14.26
C ASP A 54 -9.51 -10.41 14.69
N ASP A 55 -9.15 -11.29 13.77
CA ASP A 55 -8.26 -12.42 14.06
C ASP A 55 -6.79 -12.11 13.78
N GLN A 56 -6.51 -11.10 12.97
CA GLN A 56 -5.15 -10.80 12.55
C GLN A 56 -4.97 -9.30 12.36
N ALA A 57 -4.00 -8.74 13.09
CA ALA A 57 -3.60 -7.36 12.90
C ALA A 57 -2.44 -7.30 11.90
N ILE A 58 -2.57 -6.44 10.91
CA ILE A 58 -1.49 -6.21 9.96
C ILE A 58 -0.66 -5.05 10.48
N GLU A 59 0.62 -5.31 10.71
CA GLU A 59 1.55 -4.30 11.21
C GLU A 59 2.68 -4.12 10.22
N ILE A 60 2.98 -2.86 9.93
CA ILE A 60 4.08 -2.50 9.03
C ILE A 60 5.00 -1.58 9.82
N SER A 61 6.17 -2.08 10.18
CA SER A 61 7.14 -1.29 10.94
C SER A 61 7.73 -0.20 10.05
N ASP A 62 8.32 0.81 10.67
CA ASP A 62 8.98 1.89 9.93
C ASP A 62 10.10 1.35 9.05
N GLU A 63 10.79 0.33 9.52
CA GLU A 63 11.87 -0.31 8.79
C GLU A 63 11.34 -1.01 7.53
N ASP A 64 10.24 -1.76 7.68
CA ASP A 64 9.60 -2.42 6.56
C ASP A 64 8.97 -1.43 5.59
N ALA A 65 8.37 -0.36 6.13
CA ALA A 65 7.81 0.70 5.29
C ALA A 65 8.87 1.34 4.41
N GLY A 66 10.10 1.46 4.92
CA GLY A 66 11.21 2.01 4.16
C GLY A 66 11.63 1.15 2.99
N SER A 67 11.32 -0.14 3.01
CA SER A 67 11.64 -1.04 1.89
C SER A 67 10.48 -1.19 0.90
N ILE A 68 9.31 -0.61 1.19
CA ILE A 68 8.17 -0.61 0.28
C ILE A 68 8.30 0.61 -0.63
N ALA A 69 8.84 0.40 -1.83
CA ALA A 69 9.11 1.49 -2.76
C ALA A 69 8.07 1.58 -3.88
N THR A 70 7.51 0.45 -4.29
CA THR A 70 6.55 0.39 -5.40
C THR A 70 5.23 -0.22 -4.93
N LEU A 71 4.20 -0.10 -5.78
CA LEU A 71 2.90 -0.71 -5.51
C LEU A 71 3.04 -2.22 -5.34
N GLN A 72 3.84 -2.86 -6.20
CA GLN A 72 4.07 -4.31 -6.11
C GLN A 72 4.72 -4.69 -4.78
N ASP A 73 5.66 -3.89 -4.29
CA ASP A 73 6.30 -4.13 -3.00
C ASP A 73 5.26 -4.14 -1.88
N ALA A 74 4.32 -3.20 -1.91
CA ALA A 74 3.25 -3.13 -0.92
C ALA A 74 2.34 -4.35 -0.99
N VAL A 75 1.97 -4.75 -2.20
CA VAL A 75 1.11 -5.94 -2.40
C VAL A 75 1.81 -7.18 -1.88
N ASP A 76 3.09 -7.36 -2.22
CA ASP A 76 3.86 -8.51 -1.78
C ASP A 76 4.00 -8.56 -0.26
N TYR A 77 4.26 -7.41 0.36
CA TYR A 77 4.38 -7.33 1.81
C TYR A 77 3.08 -7.76 2.49
N ILE A 78 1.96 -7.24 2.02
CA ILE A 78 0.65 -7.54 2.59
C ILE A 78 0.33 -9.02 2.44
N LYS A 79 0.61 -9.59 1.28
CA LYS A 79 0.40 -11.03 1.07
C LYS A 79 1.28 -11.88 1.98
N GLN A 80 2.48 -11.43 2.26
CA GLN A 80 3.38 -12.15 3.18
C GLN A 80 2.86 -12.15 4.61
N GLN A 81 2.00 -11.18 4.97
CA GLN A 81 1.37 -11.15 6.27
C GLN A 81 0.21 -12.16 6.38
N GLY A 82 -0.10 -12.85 5.31
CA GLY A 82 -1.16 -13.85 5.31
C GLY A 82 -2.46 -13.40 4.66
N VAL A 83 -2.50 -12.21 4.09
CA VAL A 83 -3.68 -11.70 3.41
C VAL A 83 -3.78 -12.34 2.03
N GLU A 84 -4.96 -12.85 1.69
CA GLU A 84 -5.21 -13.49 0.40
C GLU A 84 -6.17 -12.65 -0.44
N ASP A 85 -6.10 -12.84 -1.75
CA ASP A 85 -7.01 -12.18 -2.70
C ASP A 85 -8.47 -12.58 -2.51
#